data_a51039b446ae223486e65270b80be633
#
_entry.id   a51039b446ae223486e65270b80be633
#
_cell.length_a   1.000
_cell.length_b   1.000
_cell.length_c   1.000
_cell.angle_alpha   90.00
_cell.angle_beta   90.00
_cell.angle_gamma   90.00
#
_symmetry.space_group_name_H-M   'P 1'
#
loop_
_entity.id
_entity.type
_entity.pdbx_description
1 polymer ?
#
loop_
_entity_poly.entity_id
_entity_poly.type
_entity_poly.pdbx_seq_one_letter_code
_entity_poly.pdbx_strand_id
1 'polypeptide(L)'
;KEVNYYVEKEYEPYAKQIFGNTPEMIEFFSKRLNYDFPWQKYSQMTARDYVSGAMENTTSTLHQESAQQKPGDLIDENKWEDVIAHELFHHWFGDLVTAESWSNLTVNESFADYSEYLWNEYKYGKDQADYWLMKSLKNSKADPKNFNKDLVRFNYHDREDMFDGVSYNKGGGILHMLRNYLGDDAFFAG
;
A
#
# COMPACT_ATOMS: atom_id res chain seq x y z
N LYS A 1 -17.97 5.66 7.38
CA LYS A 1 -17.60 6.64 6.34
C LYS A 1 -18.23 6.25 5.02
N GLU A 2 -18.44 7.21 4.12
CA GLU A 2 -18.89 6.95 2.76
C GLU A 2 -17.71 6.37 1.95
N VAL A 3 -17.94 5.25 1.26
CA VAL A 3 -16.92 4.58 0.41
C VAL A 3 -17.53 4.34 -0.97
N ASN A 4 -16.92 4.87 -2.01
CA ASN A 4 -17.41 4.81 -3.38
C ASN A 4 -16.41 4.14 -4.33
N TYR A 5 -16.94 3.42 -5.32
CA TYR A 5 -16.13 2.78 -6.36
C TYR A 5 -16.61 3.26 -7.73
N TYR A 6 -15.67 3.77 -8.53
CA TYR A 6 -15.92 4.25 -9.88
C TYR A 6 -15.14 3.38 -10.87
N VAL A 7 -15.86 2.54 -11.57
CA VAL A 7 -15.31 1.58 -12.53
C VAL A 7 -15.96 1.77 -13.90
N GLU A 8 -15.36 1.20 -14.93
CA GLU A 8 -16.00 1.14 -16.24
C GLU A 8 -17.29 0.33 -16.18
N LYS A 9 -18.27 0.68 -17.03
CA LYS A 9 -19.61 0.09 -17.02
C LYS A 9 -19.62 -1.44 -17.09
N GLU A 10 -18.70 -2.04 -17.81
CA GLU A 10 -18.60 -3.50 -17.92
C GLU A 10 -18.16 -4.17 -16.61
N TYR A 11 -17.47 -3.45 -15.72
CA TYR A 11 -16.99 -3.94 -14.41
C TYR A 11 -17.90 -3.56 -13.25
N GLU A 12 -18.93 -2.74 -13.47
CA GLU A 12 -19.88 -2.33 -12.43
C GLU A 12 -20.43 -3.52 -11.62
N PRO A 13 -20.85 -4.66 -12.23
CA PRO A 13 -21.32 -5.81 -11.46
C PRO A 13 -20.28 -6.44 -10.53
N TYR A 14 -18.99 -6.20 -10.78
CA TYR A 14 -17.87 -6.83 -10.07
C TYR A 14 -17.15 -5.86 -9.12
N ALA A 15 -17.47 -4.58 -9.16
CA ALA A 15 -16.80 -3.55 -8.35
C ALA A 15 -16.74 -3.91 -6.86
N LYS A 16 -17.81 -4.49 -6.34
CA LYS A 16 -17.86 -4.92 -4.93
C LYS A 16 -16.96 -6.15 -4.65
N GLN A 17 -16.69 -7.01 -5.63
CA GLN A 17 -15.75 -8.11 -5.44
C GLN A 17 -14.31 -7.61 -5.46
N ILE A 18 -14.01 -6.58 -6.26
CA ILE A 18 -12.67 -6.01 -6.40
C ILE A 18 -12.35 -5.14 -5.17
N PHE A 19 -13.23 -4.21 -4.81
CA PHE A 19 -12.96 -3.16 -3.81
C PHE A 19 -13.68 -3.38 -2.47
N GLY A 20 -14.47 -4.44 -2.33
CA GLY A 20 -15.40 -4.60 -1.20
C GLY A 20 -14.74 -4.81 0.17
N ASN A 21 -13.45 -5.13 0.24
CA ASN A 21 -12.71 -5.20 1.49
C ASN A 21 -12.28 -3.82 2.02
N THR A 22 -12.41 -2.75 1.24
CA THR A 22 -12.00 -1.39 1.62
C THR A 22 -12.61 -0.90 2.95
N PRO A 23 -13.91 -1.08 3.22
CA PRO A 23 -14.46 -0.67 4.52
C PRO A 23 -13.82 -1.40 5.71
N GLU A 24 -13.54 -2.69 5.55
CA GLU A 24 -12.86 -3.50 6.57
C GLU A 24 -11.39 -3.06 6.76
N MET A 25 -10.70 -2.72 5.66
CA MET A 25 -9.35 -2.15 5.70
C MET A 25 -9.32 -0.83 6.47
N ILE A 26 -10.28 0.07 6.22
CA ILE A 26 -10.41 1.36 6.95
C ILE A 26 -10.55 1.11 8.46
N GLU A 27 -11.41 0.18 8.86
CA GLU A 27 -11.59 -0.16 10.28
C GLU A 27 -10.35 -0.80 10.88
N PHE A 28 -9.74 -1.73 10.15
CA PHE A 28 -8.53 -2.42 10.58
C PHE A 28 -7.37 -1.44 10.80
N PHE A 29 -7.05 -0.61 9.82
CA PHE A 29 -5.95 0.35 9.93
C PHE A 29 -6.23 1.42 11.00
N SER A 30 -7.47 1.93 11.09
CA SER A 30 -7.85 2.86 12.15
C SER A 30 -7.59 2.29 13.55
N LYS A 31 -7.96 1.03 13.77
CA LYS A 31 -7.73 0.34 15.05
C LYS A 31 -6.24 0.07 15.29
N ARG A 32 -5.54 -0.38 14.26
CA ARG A 32 -4.12 -0.75 14.35
C ARG A 32 -3.24 0.46 14.68
N LEU A 33 -3.54 1.62 14.09
CA LEU A 33 -2.84 2.88 14.30
C LEU A 33 -3.36 3.66 15.51
N ASN A 34 -4.43 3.19 16.16
CA ASN A 34 -5.15 3.93 17.20
C ASN A 34 -5.49 5.38 16.74
N TYR A 35 -5.78 5.54 15.47
CA TYR A 35 -6.11 6.81 14.84
C TYR A 35 -7.15 6.62 13.75
N ASP A 36 -8.35 7.18 13.95
CA ASP A 36 -9.45 7.05 13.02
C ASP A 36 -9.09 7.59 11.63
N PHE A 37 -9.65 6.96 10.58
CA PHE A 37 -9.52 7.47 9.21
C PHE A 37 -9.90 8.95 9.17
N PRO A 38 -8.94 9.85 8.86
CA PRO A 38 -9.09 11.29 9.14
C PRO A 38 -10.05 12.02 8.17
N TRP A 39 -10.41 11.37 7.06
CA TRP A 39 -11.17 11.99 5.99
C TRP A 39 -12.67 11.66 6.09
N GLN A 40 -13.52 12.49 5.47
CA GLN A 40 -14.98 12.32 5.56
C GLN A 40 -15.49 11.18 4.66
N LYS A 41 -14.84 10.98 3.52
CA LYS A 41 -15.17 9.95 2.51
C LYS A 41 -13.91 9.31 1.95
N TYR A 42 -14.09 8.18 1.27
CA TYR A 42 -13.04 7.56 0.48
C TYR A 42 -13.61 7.06 -0.84
N SER A 43 -13.01 7.45 -1.94
CA SER A 43 -13.39 6.99 -3.28
C SER A 43 -12.22 6.30 -3.95
N GLN A 44 -12.51 5.27 -4.73
CA GLN A 44 -11.54 4.61 -5.59
C GLN A 44 -12.06 4.67 -7.02
N MET A 45 -11.21 5.05 -7.94
CA MET A 45 -11.56 5.12 -9.36
C MET A 45 -10.50 4.42 -10.20
N THR A 46 -10.92 3.93 -11.36
CA THR A 46 -10.02 3.30 -12.32
C THR A 46 -9.89 4.16 -13.57
N ALA A 47 -8.70 4.23 -14.14
CA ALA A 47 -8.44 4.96 -15.38
C ALA A 47 -7.60 4.13 -16.34
N ARG A 48 -7.91 4.25 -17.63
CA ARG A 48 -7.11 3.66 -18.72
C ARG A 48 -5.86 4.48 -18.98
N ASP A 49 -4.85 3.80 -19.49
CA ASP A 49 -3.58 4.42 -19.89
C ASP A 49 -2.93 5.24 -18.78
N TYR A 50 -3.18 4.88 -17.51
CA TYR A 50 -2.57 5.56 -16.40
C TYR A 50 -1.06 5.25 -16.35
N VAL A 51 -0.24 6.27 -16.12
CA VAL A 51 1.23 6.19 -16.21
C VAL A 51 1.89 5.36 -15.11
N SER A 52 1.16 5.06 -14.03
CA SER A 52 1.62 4.32 -12.85
C SER A 52 0.64 3.21 -12.48
N GLY A 53 0.96 2.43 -11.44
CA GLY A 53 0.04 1.43 -10.88
C GLY A 53 -1.20 2.07 -10.25
N ALA A 54 -0.98 3.00 -9.33
CA ALA A 54 -2.02 3.74 -8.65
C ALA A 54 -1.49 5.08 -8.11
N MET A 55 -2.34 5.87 -7.46
CA MET A 55 -2.02 7.15 -6.84
C MET A 55 -3.00 7.45 -5.71
N GLU A 56 -2.47 7.79 -4.58
CA GLU A 56 -3.18 8.01 -3.33
C GLU A 56 -3.94 9.34 -3.22
N ASN A 57 -4.29 10.00 -4.31
CA ASN A 57 -4.97 11.31 -4.24
C ASN A 57 -5.98 11.37 -3.10
N THR A 58 -5.80 12.31 -2.19
CA THR A 58 -6.54 12.41 -0.93
C THR A 58 -8.05 12.26 -1.12
N THR A 59 -8.65 11.26 -0.49
CA THR A 59 -10.05 10.85 -0.59
C THR A 59 -10.51 10.30 -1.95
N SER A 60 -9.60 10.17 -2.92
CA SER A 60 -9.96 9.79 -4.29
C SER A 60 -8.81 9.04 -4.99
N THR A 61 -8.45 7.88 -4.45
CA THR A 61 -7.40 7.02 -5.02
C THR A 61 -7.70 6.66 -6.47
N LEU A 62 -6.69 6.80 -7.32
CA LEU A 62 -6.74 6.40 -8.72
C LEU A 62 -5.96 5.11 -8.93
N HIS A 63 -6.58 4.12 -9.56
CA HIS A 63 -5.97 2.86 -9.96
C HIS A 63 -5.88 2.77 -11.49
N GLN A 64 -4.85 2.12 -12.01
CA GLN A 64 -4.80 1.76 -13.42
C GLN A 64 -5.87 0.69 -13.76
N GLU A 65 -6.16 0.51 -15.03
CA GLU A 65 -7.22 -0.39 -15.53
C GLU A 65 -7.07 -1.85 -15.13
N SER A 66 -5.85 -2.33 -14.81
CA SER A 66 -5.63 -3.70 -14.33
C SER A 66 -6.28 -4.00 -12.97
N ALA A 67 -6.68 -2.96 -12.22
CA ALA A 67 -7.48 -3.13 -11.01
C ALA A 67 -8.85 -3.73 -11.33
N GLN A 68 -9.36 -3.52 -12.53
CA GLN A 68 -10.64 -4.05 -12.99
C GLN A 68 -10.49 -5.51 -13.41
N GLN A 69 -11.06 -6.40 -12.64
CA GLN A 69 -10.96 -7.84 -12.79
C GLN A 69 -12.34 -8.45 -13.03
N LYS A 70 -12.40 -9.50 -13.87
CA LYS A 70 -13.61 -10.29 -14.10
C LYS A 70 -13.70 -11.44 -13.09
N PRO A 71 -14.89 -12.05 -12.89
CA PRO A 71 -15.04 -13.15 -11.93
C PRO A 71 -14.03 -14.29 -12.11
N GLY A 72 -13.62 -14.58 -13.35
CA GLY A 72 -12.62 -15.60 -13.63
C GLY A 72 -11.22 -15.26 -13.08
N ASP A 73 -10.89 -13.96 -13.03
CA ASP A 73 -9.62 -13.48 -12.51
C ASP A 73 -9.59 -13.47 -10.97
N LEU A 74 -10.78 -13.43 -10.35
CA LEU A 74 -10.97 -13.35 -8.89
C LEU A 74 -11.19 -14.72 -8.21
N ILE A 75 -11.07 -15.84 -8.95
CA ILE A 75 -11.34 -17.18 -8.40
C ILE A 75 -10.33 -17.54 -7.30
N ASP A 76 -9.04 -17.32 -7.57
CA ASP A 76 -7.98 -17.71 -6.67
C ASP A 76 -7.62 -16.56 -5.68
N GLU A 77 -7.51 -15.35 -6.20
CA GLU A 77 -7.14 -14.16 -5.41
C GLU A 77 -7.58 -12.87 -6.12
N ASN A 78 -7.78 -11.81 -5.36
CA ASN A 78 -7.84 -10.46 -5.90
C ASN A 78 -6.40 -9.92 -6.03
N LYS A 79 -5.84 -9.96 -7.23
CA LYS A 79 -4.46 -9.55 -7.51
C LYS A 79 -4.16 -8.08 -7.22
N TRP A 80 -5.21 -7.27 -7.02
CA TRP A 80 -5.10 -5.84 -6.74
C TRP A 80 -5.32 -5.47 -5.27
N GLU A 81 -5.64 -6.45 -4.42
CA GLU A 81 -6.01 -6.21 -3.02
C GLU A 81 -4.86 -5.58 -2.21
N ASP A 82 -3.63 -6.02 -2.46
CA ASP A 82 -2.44 -5.45 -1.82
C ASP A 82 -2.30 -3.97 -2.19
N VAL A 83 -2.46 -3.62 -3.48
CA VAL A 83 -2.41 -2.23 -3.95
C VAL A 83 -3.53 -1.39 -3.34
N ILE A 84 -4.74 -1.95 -3.18
CA ILE A 84 -5.85 -1.26 -2.51
C ILE A 84 -5.49 -0.93 -1.05
N ALA A 85 -4.87 -1.86 -0.33
CA ALA A 85 -4.40 -1.64 1.03
C ALA A 85 -3.30 -0.57 1.08
N HIS A 86 -2.33 -0.62 0.18
CA HIS A 86 -1.24 0.34 0.01
C HIS A 86 -1.78 1.77 -0.17
N GLU A 87 -2.59 1.98 -1.20
CA GLU A 87 -3.14 3.29 -1.53
C GLU A 87 -4.07 3.86 -0.44
N LEU A 88 -4.83 2.99 0.23
CA LEU A 88 -5.64 3.39 1.36
C LEU A 88 -4.77 3.85 2.53
N PHE A 89 -3.68 3.12 2.83
CA PHE A 89 -2.81 3.43 3.96
C PHE A 89 -2.08 4.76 3.81
N HIS A 90 -1.82 5.18 2.58
CA HIS A 90 -1.30 6.52 2.30
C HIS A 90 -2.15 7.65 2.88
N HIS A 91 -3.43 7.43 3.13
CA HIS A 91 -4.29 8.45 3.77
C HIS A 91 -3.86 8.79 5.21
N TRP A 92 -3.05 7.94 5.86
CA TRP A 92 -2.35 8.23 7.11
C TRP A 92 -0.89 8.61 6.85
N PHE A 93 -0.16 7.81 6.06
CA PHE A 93 1.26 8.02 5.76
C PHE A 93 1.45 8.39 4.27
N GLY A 94 1.44 9.67 4.01
CA GLY A 94 1.44 10.29 2.69
C GLY A 94 0.60 11.58 2.72
N ASP A 95 -0.69 11.44 2.96
CA ASP A 95 -1.64 12.57 2.94
C ASP A 95 -1.72 13.31 4.28
N LEU A 96 -1.81 12.60 5.40
CA LEU A 96 -1.88 13.21 6.74
C LEU A 96 -0.47 13.50 7.28
N VAL A 97 0.39 12.50 7.25
CA VAL A 97 1.82 12.63 7.59
C VAL A 97 2.59 12.52 6.28
N THR A 98 3.03 13.64 5.76
CA THR A 98 3.68 13.76 4.46
C THR A 98 5.20 13.84 4.60
N ALA A 99 5.95 13.20 3.74
CA ALA A 99 7.40 13.33 3.64
C ALA A 99 7.80 14.79 3.41
N GLU A 100 8.78 15.30 4.18
CA GLU A 100 9.27 16.67 4.07
C GLU A 100 9.86 16.98 2.69
N SER A 101 10.45 15.97 2.07
CA SER A 101 11.06 16.06 0.74
C SER A 101 11.12 14.68 0.09
N TRP A 102 11.42 14.62 -1.20
CA TRP A 102 11.65 13.36 -1.93
C TRP A 102 12.73 12.50 -1.29
N SER A 103 13.71 13.09 -0.60
CA SER A 103 14.72 12.37 0.16
C SER A 103 14.15 11.47 1.23
N ASN A 104 12.99 11.82 1.77
CA ASN A 104 12.30 11.13 2.85
C ASN A 104 11.07 10.33 2.37
N LEU A 105 11.00 9.99 1.07
CA LEU A 105 9.86 9.29 0.47
C LEU A 105 9.51 7.97 1.19
N THR A 106 10.47 7.39 1.90
CA THR A 106 10.26 6.23 2.75
C THR A 106 9.13 6.40 3.78
N VAL A 107 8.85 7.64 4.23
CA VAL A 107 7.73 7.91 5.17
C VAL A 107 6.38 7.62 4.50
N ASN A 108 6.25 7.87 3.22
CA ASN A 108 5.07 7.52 2.46
C ASN A 108 5.12 6.04 2.07
N GLU A 109 6.10 5.65 1.26
CA GLU A 109 6.08 4.39 0.53
C GLU A 109 6.42 3.16 1.38
N SER A 110 7.39 3.27 2.30
CA SER A 110 7.73 2.11 3.14
C SER A 110 6.61 1.73 4.10
N PHE A 111 5.89 2.73 4.60
CA PHE A 111 4.75 2.50 5.49
C PHE A 111 3.55 1.94 4.72
N ALA A 112 3.30 2.44 3.52
CA ALA A 112 2.25 1.91 2.65
C ALA A 112 2.57 0.48 2.17
N ASP A 113 3.81 0.20 1.74
CA ASP A 113 4.27 -1.16 1.40
C ASP A 113 4.11 -2.13 2.59
N TYR A 114 4.45 -1.68 3.81
CA TYR A 114 4.29 -2.51 4.99
C TYR A 114 2.82 -2.74 5.38
N SER A 115 1.92 -1.86 5.00
CA SER A 115 0.48 -2.04 5.23
C SER A 115 -0.07 -3.26 4.48
N GLU A 116 0.50 -3.61 3.34
CA GLU A 116 0.16 -4.81 2.57
C GLU A 116 0.44 -6.08 3.39
N TYR A 117 1.62 -6.13 4.06
CA TYR A 117 1.91 -7.20 5.02
C TYR A 117 0.89 -7.24 6.16
N LEU A 118 0.60 -6.09 6.78
CA LEU A 118 -0.33 -6.00 7.90
C LEU A 118 -1.74 -6.46 7.52
N TRP A 119 -2.20 -6.10 6.33
CA TRP A 119 -3.49 -6.53 5.80
C TRP A 119 -3.52 -8.04 5.54
N ASN A 120 -2.50 -8.56 4.88
CA ASN A 120 -2.37 -10.00 4.63
C ASN A 120 -2.35 -10.81 5.94
N GLU A 121 -1.60 -10.34 6.95
CA GLU A 121 -1.54 -10.97 8.27
C GLU A 121 -2.91 -11.01 8.94
N TYR A 122 -3.63 -9.89 8.91
CA TYR A 122 -4.97 -9.79 9.50
C TYR A 122 -6.01 -10.63 8.75
N LYS A 123 -6.02 -10.55 7.43
CA LYS A 123 -7.08 -11.13 6.60
C LYS A 123 -6.89 -12.60 6.33
N TYR A 124 -5.66 -13.01 6.05
CA TYR A 124 -5.33 -14.34 5.55
C TYR A 124 -4.38 -15.13 6.46
N GLY A 125 -3.88 -14.50 7.50
CA GLY A 125 -2.99 -15.11 8.48
C GLY A 125 -1.51 -14.95 8.17
N LYS A 126 -0.70 -15.31 9.17
CA LYS A 126 0.75 -15.07 9.16
C LYS A 126 1.48 -15.74 7.99
N ASP A 127 1.10 -16.95 7.61
CA ASP A 127 1.80 -17.68 6.53
C ASP A 127 1.65 -16.95 5.18
N GLN A 128 0.47 -16.38 4.91
CA GLN A 128 0.23 -15.59 3.69
C GLN A 128 1.04 -14.29 3.74
N ALA A 129 1.05 -13.60 4.88
CA ALA A 129 1.85 -12.39 5.06
C ALA A 129 3.35 -12.65 4.90
N ASP A 130 3.87 -13.73 5.50
CA ASP A 130 5.28 -14.11 5.38
C ASP A 130 5.63 -14.47 3.91
N TYR A 131 4.73 -15.12 3.19
CA TYR A 131 4.91 -15.40 1.75
C TYR A 131 4.96 -14.10 0.94
N TRP A 132 4.05 -13.16 1.22
CA TRP A 132 4.06 -11.83 0.60
C TRP A 132 5.42 -11.12 0.87
N LEU A 133 5.85 -11.06 2.15
CA LEU A 133 7.10 -10.42 2.54
C LEU A 133 8.32 -11.04 1.84
N MET A 134 8.35 -12.37 1.73
CA MET A 134 9.42 -13.06 1.02
C MET A 134 9.46 -12.65 -0.46
N LYS A 135 8.32 -12.50 -1.12
CA LYS A 135 8.23 -12.02 -2.52
C LYS A 135 8.71 -10.58 -2.63
N SER A 136 8.23 -9.70 -1.76
CA SER A 136 8.59 -8.28 -1.70
C SER A 136 10.12 -8.10 -1.53
N LEU A 137 10.72 -8.77 -0.56
CA LEU A 137 12.18 -8.73 -0.34
C LEU A 137 13.00 -9.31 -1.50
N LYS A 138 12.49 -10.32 -2.21
CA LYS A 138 13.14 -10.81 -3.44
C LYS A 138 13.16 -9.73 -4.52
N ASN A 139 12.07 -9.01 -4.70
CA ASN A 139 11.97 -7.92 -5.68
C ASN A 139 12.97 -6.81 -5.36
N SER A 140 13.06 -6.40 -4.08
CA SER A 140 14.06 -5.43 -3.64
C SER A 140 15.50 -5.85 -3.96
N LYS A 141 15.81 -7.14 -3.80
CA LYS A 141 17.13 -7.70 -4.06
C LYS A 141 17.41 -7.97 -5.53
N ALA A 142 16.41 -7.93 -6.40
CA ALA A 142 16.58 -8.20 -7.83
C ALA A 142 17.48 -7.17 -8.53
N ASP A 143 17.51 -5.92 -8.05
CA ASP A 143 18.45 -4.91 -8.51
C ASP A 143 19.62 -4.75 -7.51
N PRO A 144 20.85 -5.19 -7.89
CA PRO A 144 22.05 -5.05 -7.04
C PRO A 144 22.33 -3.60 -6.61
N LYS A 145 21.88 -2.59 -7.37
CA LYS A 145 22.05 -1.19 -7.03
C LYS A 145 21.34 -0.82 -5.73
N ASN A 146 20.31 -1.56 -5.35
CA ASN A 146 19.53 -1.30 -4.13
C ASN A 146 20.25 -1.69 -2.84
N PHE A 147 21.27 -2.59 -2.89
CA PHE A 147 21.93 -3.09 -1.69
C PHE A 147 22.57 -1.99 -0.83
N ASN A 148 23.24 -1.04 -1.48
CA ASN A 148 24.03 0.00 -0.82
C ASN A 148 23.29 1.35 -0.74
N LYS A 149 22.02 1.39 -1.14
CA LYS A 149 21.22 2.62 -1.03
C LYS A 149 20.62 2.71 0.37
N ASP A 150 20.70 3.90 0.96
CA ASP A 150 19.98 4.23 2.20
C ASP A 150 18.50 4.52 1.91
N LEU A 151 17.64 4.42 2.92
CA LEU A 151 16.23 4.81 2.81
C LEU A 151 16.09 6.31 2.57
N VAL A 152 16.81 7.11 3.35
CA VAL A 152 16.85 8.57 3.20
C VAL A 152 18.03 8.94 2.31
N ARG A 153 17.76 9.55 1.16
CA ARG A 153 18.76 9.86 0.14
C ARG A 153 18.62 11.30 -0.35
N PHE A 154 19.62 12.12 -0.09
CA PHE A 154 19.68 13.51 -0.57
C PHE A 154 20.41 13.65 -1.91
N ASN A 155 21.08 12.61 -2.37
CA ASN A 155 21.83 12.59 -3.62
C ASN A 155 21.08 11.75 -4.66
N TYR A 156 20.02 12.31 -5.27
CA TYR A 156 19.28 11.77 -6.39
C TYR A 156 19.33 12.75 -7.57
N HIS A 157 19.27 12.25 -8.78
CA HIS A 157 19.30 13.08 -9.99
C HIS A 157 17.90 13.58 -10.36
N ASP A 158 16.90 12.69 -10.26
CA ASP A 158 15.50 12.99 -10.50
C ASP A 158 14.67 12.41 -9.35
N ARG A 159 13.51 13.01 -9.06
CA ARG A 159 12.58 12.49 -8.03
C ARG A 159 12.17 11.04 -8.32
N GLU A 160 12.04 10.67 -9.60
CA GLU A 160 11.69 9.31 -10.02
C GLU A 160 12.73 8.27 -9.57
N ASP A 161 13.98 8.67 -9.32
CA ASP A 161 15.02 7.80 -8.76
C ASP A 161 14.70 7.31 -7.35
N MET A 162 13.77 7.99 -6.67
CA MET A 162 13.34 7.64 -5.31
C MET A 162 12.25 6.56 -5.27
N PHE A 163 11.51 6.37 -6.37
CA PHE A 163 10.48 5.34 -6.52
C PHE A 163 11.12 4.02 -6.93
N ASP A 164 11.78 3.36 -5.98
CA ASP A 164 12.52 2.12 -6.21
C ASP A 164 12.28 1.08 -5.10
N GLY A 165 12.77 -0.13 -5.29
CA GLY A 165 12.66 -1.21 -4.31
C GLY A 165 13.31 -0.93 -2.96
N VAL A 166 14.00 0.21 -2.79
CA VAL A 166 14.53 0.66 -1.49
C VAL A 166 13.45 1.40 -0.72
N SER A 167 12.81 2.39 -1.34
CA SER A 167 11.74 3.17 -0.70
C SER A 167 10.51 2.31 -0.40
N TYR A 168 10.22 1.31 -1.20
CA TYR A 168 9.12 0.35 -1.01
C TYR A 168 9.57 -0.87 -0.19
N ASN A 169 10.03 -1.89 -0.85
CA ASN A 169 10.20 -3.25 -0.32
C ASN A 169 11.28 -3.35 0.78
N LYS A 170 12.43 -2.67 0.62
CA LYS A 170 13.48 -2.66 1.65
C LYS A 170 12.99 -1.91 2.88
N GLY A 171 12.30 -0.79 2.68
CA GLY A 171 11.73 0.01 3.77
C GLY A 171 10.65 -0.74 4.54
N GLY A 172 9.70 -1.37 3.84
CA GLY A 172 8.70 -2.25 4.45
C GLY A 172 9.32 -3.40 5.24
N GLY A 173 10.38 -4.03 4.68
CA GLY A 173 11.14 -5.07 5.37
C GLY A 173 11.83 -4.56 6.64
N ILE A 174 12.36 -3.33 6.65
CA ILE A 174 12.96 -2.71 7.83
C ILE A 174 11.90 -2.45 8.91
N LEU A 175 10.71 -1.96 8.53
CA LEU A 175 9.59 -1.79 9.47
C LEU A 175 9.19 -3.14 10.09
N HIS A 176 9.14 -4.21 9.30
CA HIS A 176 8.88 -5.55 9.82
C HIS A 176 9.96 -6.01 10.80
N MET A 177 11.24 -5.78 10.50
CA MET A 177 12.34 -6.09 11.42
C MET A 177 12.21 -5.30 12.72
N LEU A 178 11.90 -4.00 12.64
CA LEU A 178 11.70 -3.14 13.81
C LEU A 178 10.54 -3.64 14.67
N ARG A 179 9.41 -4.01 14.07
CA ARG A 179 8.27 -4.60 14.77
C ARG A 179 8.68 -5.89 15.52
N ASN A 180 9.43 -6.78 14.85
CA ASN A 180 9.92 -8.01 15.49
C ASN A 180 10.89 -7.73 16.65
N TYR A 181 11.68 -6.68 16.56
CA TYR A 181 12.63 -6.29 17.60
C TYR A 181 11.93 -5.66 18.83
N LEU A 182 10.96 -4.79 18.59
CA LEU A 182 10.24 -4.05 19.65
C LEU A 182 9.07 -4.85 20.26
N GLY A 183 8.48 -5.74 19.48
CA GLY A 183 7.18 -6.33 19.75
C GLY A 183 6.01 -5.41 19.32
N ASP A 184 4.84 -6.00 19.15
CA ASP A 184 3.65 -5.29 18.61
C ASP A 184 3.26 -4.08 19.44
N ASP A 185 3.17 -4.24 20.75
CA ASP A 185 2.72 -3.16 21.65
C ASP A 185 3.59 -1.90 21.52
N ALA A 186 4.90 -2.06 21.54
CA ALA A 186 5.82 -0.93 21.43
C ALA A 186 5.89 -0.37 20.00
N PHE A 187 5.82 -1.23 18.98
CA PHE A 187 5.87 -0.80 17.59
C PHE A 187 4.64 0.05 17.20
N PHE A 188 3.44 -0.37 17.59
CA PHE A 188 2.21 0.35 17.26
C PHE A 188 1.87 1.50 18.23
N ALA A 189 2.59 1.63 19.34
CA ALA A 189 2.45 2.77 20.24
C ALA A 189 3.34 3.96 19.86
N GLY A 190 4.38 3.74 19.07
CA GLY A 190 5.30 4.76 18.58
C GLY A 190 4.94 5.30 17.23
#